data_579d4f1ddeaf431ceb86b2892134947d
#
_entry.id   579d4f1ddeaf431ceb86b2892134947d
#
_cell.length_a   1.000
_cell.length_b   1.000
_cell.length_c   1.000
_cell.angle_alpha   90.00
_cell.angle_beta   90.00
_cell.angle_gamma   90.00
#
_symmetry.space_group_name_H-M   'P 1'
#
loop_
_entity.id
_entity.type
_entity.pdbx_description
1 polymer ?
#
loop_
_entity_poly.entity_id
_entity_poly.type
_entity_poly.pdbx_seq_one_letter_code
_entity_poly.pdbx_strand_id
1 'polypeptide(L)'
;MTSLEPPGGEHVRWDGSPEVLTRIRDLLISHSSRGTLRIILQQLTLHEGGQEAGVHEVIDAVLDVGGNLVATPLGPSVREDPRTAARLDAALARLRAEVVGQMGAQPEALEVVIDGDGHREARIAFALEVSAQDLTDHRPHPALRDGARHILHEAPALDELRDRLSAPPPSLLRRGWDALRGIGRRGRAGRDGAGRG
;
A
#
# COMPACT_ATOMS: atom_id res chain seq x y z
N MET A 1 29.18 10.12 -10.40
CA MET A 1 27.81 9.77 -9.98
C MET A 1 27.58 8.36 -10.49
N THR A 2 27.67 7.38 -9.61
CA THR A 2 27.48 5.96 -9.95
C THR A 2 25.98 5.74 -10.00
N SER A 3 25.43 5.56 -11.20
CA SER A 3 24.05 5.10 -11.37
C SER A 3 23.96 3.71 -10.75
N LEU A 4 23.27 3.58 -9.64
CA LEU A 4 22.86 2.30 -9.10
C LEU A 4 21.71 1.81 -9.98
N GLU A 5 22.07 1.05 -11.01
CA GLU A 5 21.09 0.26 -11.75
C GLU A 5 20.55 -0.82 -10.79
N PRO A 6 19.27 -0.81 -10.42
CA PRO A 6 18.73 -1.86 -9.57
C PRO A 6 18.79 -3.19 -10.31
N PRO A 7 19.00 -4.32 -9.61
CA PRO A 7 19.00 -5.64 -10.21
C PRO A 7 17.70 -5.87 -10.99
N GLY A 8 17.79 -6.22 -12.27
CA GLY A 8 16.65 -6.35 -13.16
C GLY A 8 15.59 -7.29 -12.59
N GLY A 9 14.36 -6.83 -12.56
CA GLY A 9 13.18 -7.63 -12.18
C GLY A 9 12.75 -7.55 -10.74
N GLU A 10 13.50 -6.95 -9.83
CA GLU A 10 13.10 -6.81 -8.44
C GLU A 10 12.31 -5.51 -8.21
N HIS A 11 11.15 -5.64 -7.54
CA HIS A 11 10.38 -4.49 -7.11
C HIS A 11 11.06 -3.83 -5.92
N VAL A 12 11.48 -2.57 -6.08
CA VAL A 12 12.06 -1.78 -5.00
C VAL A 12 11.07 -0.75 -4.50
N ARG A 13 11.05 -0.54 -3.19
CA ARG A 13 10.23 0.50 -2.58
C ARG A 13 10.70 1.87 -3.06
N TRP A 14 9.72 2.72 -3.41
CA TRP A 14 9.95 4.10 -3.80
C TRP A 14 9.21 5.05 -2.86
N ASP A 15 9.95 5.89 -2.16
CA ASP A 15 9.44 6.77 -1.09
C ASP A 15 9.07 8.17 -1.62
N GLY A 16 8.56 8.25 -2.85
CA GLY A 16 8.13 9.53 -3.44
C GLY A 16 6.62 9.77 -3.37
N SER A 17 6.24 11.01 -3.60
CA SER A 17 4.86 11.45 -3.88
C SER A 17 3.75 11.06 -2.89
N PRO A 18 3.87 11.36 -1.58
CA PRO A 18 2.81 11.06 -0.62
C PRO A 18 1.45 11.66 -0.99
N GLU A 19 1.47 12.83 -1.66
CA GLU A 19 0.25 13.51 -2.12
C GLU A 19 -0.45 12.73 -3.24
N VAL A 20 0.30 12.24 -4.23
CA VAL A 20 -0.26 11.45 -5.33
C VAL A 20 -0.77 10.11 -4.82
N LEU A 21 -0.02 9.43 -3.95
CA LEU A 21 -0.46 8.18 -3.31
C LEU A 21 -1.73 8.39 -2.49
N THR A 22 -1.87 9.53 -1.79
CA THR A 22 -3.12 9.87 -1.09
C THR A 22 -4.28 10.02 -2.05
N ARG A 23 -4.07 10.69 -3.18
CA ARG A 23 -5.11 10.86 -4.21
C ARG A 23 -5.54 9.53 -4.81
N ILE A 24 -4.59 8.65 -5.14
CA ILE A 24 -4.89 7.30 -5.65
C ILE A 24 -5.70 6.53 -4.61
N ARG A 25 -5.30 6.56 -3.33
CA ARG A 25 -6.05 5.93 -2.23
C ARG A 25 -7.50 6.41 -2.19
N ASP A 26 -7.72 7.72 -2.20
CA ASP A 26 -9.06 8.28 -2.05
C ASP A 26 -9.98 7.92 -3.22
N LEU A 27 -9.41 7.77 -4.43
CA LEU A 27 -10.14 7.26 -5.60
C LEU A 27 -10.52 5.79 -5.44
N LEU A 28 -9.59 4.94 -5.03
CA LEU A 28 -9.80 3.49 -4.98
C LEU A 28 -10.65 3.07 -3.78
N ILE A 29 -10.49 3.74 -2.63
CA ILE A 29 -11.24 3.38 -1.42
C ILE A 29 -12.74 3.61 -1.58
N SER A 30 -13.15 4.58 -2.43
CA SER A 30 -14.56 4.84 -2.72
C SER A 30 -15.25 3.71 -3.48
N HIS A 31 -14.50 2.84 -4.12
CA HIS A 31 -14.98 1.65 -4.84
C HIS A 31 -14.79 0.36 -4.05
N SER A 32 -14.08 0.41 -2.90
CA SER A 32 -13.81 -0.78 -2.10
C SER A 32 -14.97 -1.12 -1.16
N SER A 33 -15.07 -2.39 -0.78
CA SER A 33 -16.06 -2.89 0.16
C SER A 33 -15.62 -2.70 1.61
N ARG A 34 -16.58 -2.75 2.53
CA ARG A 34 -16.25 -2.86 3.97
C ARG A 34 -15.47 -4.14 4.23
N GLY A 35 -14.47 -4.08 5.08
CA GLY A 35 -13.60 -5.23 5.38
C GLY A 35 -12.43 -5.39 4.42
N THR A 36 -12.23 -4.44 3.50
CA THR A 36 -11.01 -4.40 2.69
C THR A 36 -9.80 -4.18 3.61
N LEU A 37 -8.88 -5.13 3.58
CA LEU A 37 -7.60 -5.05 4.30
C LEU A 37 -6.57 -4.28 3.48
N ARG A 38 -6.49 -4.59 2.17
CA ARG A 38 -5.49 -4.03 1.27
C ARG A 38 -6.07 -3.83 -0.12
N ILE A 39 -5.68 -2.74 -0.78
CA ILE A 39 -5.89 -2.51 -2.21
C ILE A 39 -4.53 -2.55 -2.88
N ILE A 40 -4.45 -3.29 -3.98
CA ILE A 40 -3.28 -3.41 -4.83
C ILE A 40 -3.63 -2.82 -6.18
N LEU A 41 -2.83 -1.88 -6.67
CA LEU A 41 -2.86 -1.40 -8.05
C LEU A 41 -1.50 -1.69 -8.66
N GLN A 42 -1.47 -2.44 -9.73
CA GLN A 42 -0.25 -2.66 -10.50
C GLN A 42 -0.46 -2.25 -11.95
N GLN A 43 0.52 -1.56 -12.50
CA GLN A 43 0.70 -1.37 -13.94
C GLN A 43 2.02 -2.00 -14.36
N LEU A 44 1.98 -2.87 -15.35
CA LEU A 44 3.11 -3.61 -15.88
C LEU A 44 3.20 -3.32 -17.38
N THR A 45 4.32 -2.79 -17.83
CA THR A 45 4.60 -2.58 -19.26
C THR A 45 4.80 -3.94 -19.93
N LEU A 46 4.09 -4.17 -21.02
CA LEU A 46 4.21 -5.38 -21.82
C LEU A 46 5.10 -5.14 -23.01
N HIS A 47 5.89 -6.16 -23.36
CA HIS A 47 6.81 -6.12 -24.48
C HIS A 47 6.49 -7.23 -25.50
N GLU A 48 6.65 -6.92 -26.76
CA GLU A 48 6.57 -7.87 -27.85
C GLU A 48 7.72 -7.60 -28.83
N GLY A 49 8.57 -8.60 -29.04
CA GLY A 49 9.74 -8.42 -29.90
C GLY A 49 10.73 -7.34 -29.42
N GLY A 50 10.81 -7.09 -28.12
CA GLY A 50 11.67 -6.06 -27.52
C GLY A 50 11.13 -4.63 -27.64
N GLN A 51 9.86 -4.47 -28.03
CA GLN A 51 9.18 -3.16 -28.08
C GLN A 51 8.01 -3.13 -27.11
N GLU A 52 7.70 -1.94 -26.56
CA GLU A 52 6.51 -1.75 -25.74
C GLU A 52 5.25 -2.04 -26.55
N ALA A 53 4.43 -2.98 -26.07
CA ALA A 53 3.21 -3.46 -26.70
C ALA A 53 1.93 -2.99 -25.97
N GLY A 54 2.08 -2.45 -24.77
CA GLY A 54 0.96 -1.95 -23.97
C GLY A 54 1.21 -2.02 -22.48
N VAL A 55 0.15 -1.81 -21.71
CA VAL A 55 0.19 -1.86 -20.24
C VAL A 55 -0.86 -2.84 -19.74
N HIS A 56 -0.44 -3.79 -18.92
CA HIS A 56 -1.35 -4.62 -18.14
C HIS A 56 -1.62 -3.94 -16.80
N GLU A 57 -2.89 -3.74 -16.48
CA GLU A 57 -3.31 -3.15 -15.23
C GLU A 57 -4.12 -4.15 -14.40
N VAL A 58 -3.76 -4.24 -13.13
CA VAL A 58 -4.53 -4.96 -12.10
C VAL A 58 -4.91 -3.98 -11.01
N ILE A 59 -6.17 -3.99 -10.60
CA ILE A 59 -6.63 -3.31 -9.39
C ILE A 59 -7.46 -4.31 -8.61
N ASP A 60 -6.93 -4.78 -7.49
CA ASP A 60 -7.54 -5.80 -6.64
C ASP A 60 -7.72 -5.30 -5.22
N ALA A 61 -8.72 -5.81 -4.54
CA ALA A 61 -8.91 -5.68 -3.10
C ALA A 61 -8.71 -7.04 -2.43
N VAL A 62 -7.94 -7.06 -1.34
CA VAL A 62 -7.87 -8.20 -0.42
C VAL A 62 -8.81 -7.93 0.74
N LEU A 63 -9.75 -8.85 0.94
CA LEU A 63 -10.76 -8.77 1.99
C LEU A 63 -10.57 -9.90 3.00
N ASP A 64 -10.98 -9.66 4.24
CA ASP A 64 -11.22 -10.72 5.21
C ASP A 64 -12.70 -11.12 5.13
N VAL A 65 -12.94 -12.38 4.77
CA VAL A 65 -14.26 -12.96 4.72
C VAL A 65 -14.33 -14.15 5.70
N GLY A 66 -14.78 -13.87 6.91
CA GLY A 66 -14.92 -14.91 7.94
C GLY A 66 -13.58 -15.58 8.34
N GLY A 67 -12.49 -14.81 8.39
CA GLY A 67 -11.15 -15.28 8.71
C GLY A 67 -10.35 -15.79 7.52
N ASN A 68 -10.93 -15.78 6.32
CA ASN A 68 -10.25 -16.16 5.08
C ASN A 68 -9.89 -14.92 4.26
N LEU A 69 -8.67 -14.86 3.76
CA LEU A 69 -8.24 -13.82 2.84
C LEU A 69 -8.74 -14.14 1.43
N VAL A 70 -9.42 -13.19 0.80
CA VAL A 70 -9.99 -13.33 -0.54
C VAL A 70 -9.57 -12.13 -1.39
N ALA A 71 -9.00 -12.40 -2.56
CA ALA A 71 -8.75 -11.38 -3.56
C ALA A 71 -10.00 -11.16 -4.42
N THR A 72 -10.37 -9.91 -4.65
CA THR A 72 -11.52 -9.52 -5.46
C THR A 72 -11.09 -8.43 -6.44
N PRO A 73 -11.41 -8.57 -7.75
CA PRO A 73 -11.09 -7.53 -8.72
C PRO A 73 -11.88 -6.25 -8.44
N LEU A 74 -11.17 -5.14 -8.31
CA LEU A 74 -11.74 -3.81 -8.13
C LEU A 74 -11.70 -3.00 -9.45
N GLY A 75 -10.79 -3.38 -10.36
CA GLY A 75 -10.56 -2.70 -11.63
C GLY A 75 -11.83 -2.44 -12.45
N PRO A 76 -12.71 -3.42 -12.68
CA PRO A 76 -13.94 -3.21 -13.44
C PRO A 76 -14.79 -2.07 -12.88
N SER A 77 -15.08 -2.05 -11.58
CA SER A 77 -15.90 -1.01 -10.97
C SER A 77 -15.27 0.39 -11.01
N VAL A 78 -13.93 0.48 -10.93
CA VAL A 78 -13.19 1.73 -11.06
C VAL A 78 -13.24 2.23 -12.52
N ARG A 79 -13.11 1.33 -13.49
CA ARG A 79 -13.08 1.66 -14.91
C ARG A 79 -14.47 1.95 -15.51
N GLU A 80 -15.55 1.43 -14.89
CA GLU A 80 -16.93 1.75 -15.24
C GLU A 80 -17.33 3.18 -14.88
N ASP A 81 -16.66 3.84 -13.93
CA ASP A 81 -16.83 5.27 -13.65
C ASP A 81 -15.81 6.11 -14.45
N PRO A 82 -16.22 6.78 -15.56
CA PRO A 82 -15.28 7.51 -16.42
C PRO A 82 -14.57 8.67 -15.70
N ARG A 83 -15.19 9.23 -14.66
CA ARG A 83 -14.60 10.34 -13.90
C ARG A 83 -13.49 9.81 -12.98
N THR A 84 -13.74 8.72 -12.30
CA THR A 84 -12.72 8.08 -11.45
C THR A 84 -11.60 7.53 -12.31
N ALA A 85 -11.90 6.85 -13.42
CA ALA A 85 -10.90 6.35 -14.36
C ALA A 85 -9.96 7.44 -14.84
N ALA A 86 -10.49 8.56 -15.38
CA ALA A 86 -9.68 9.67 -15.87
C ALA A 86 -8.81 10.33 -14.77
N ARG A 87 -9.34 10.44 -13.53
CA ARG A 87 -8.58 11.00 -12.42
C ARG A 87 -7.49 10.04 -11.93
N LEU A 88 -7.74 8.74 -11.98
CA LEU A 88 -6.75 7.71 -11.65
C LEU A 88 -5.64 7.72 -12.68
N ASP A 89 -5.96 7.74 -13.98
CA ASP A 89 -4.97 7.80 -15.05
C ASP A 89 -4.08 9.04 -14.93
N ALA A 90 -4.67 10.19 -14.62
CA ALA A 90 -3.90 11.42 -14.39
C ALA A 90 -2.97 11.32 -13.16
N ALA A 91 -3.42 10.66 -12.09
CA ALA A 91 -2.61 10.45 -10.89
C ALA A 91 -1.45 9.47 -11.17
N LEU A 92 -1.71 8.38 -11.90
CA LEU A 92 -0.70 7.41 -12.28
C LEU A 92 0.34 8.00 -13.25
N ALA A 93 -0.11 8.80 -14.24
CA ALA A 93 0.80 9.52 -15.12
C ALA A 93 1.73 10.48 -14.35
N ARG A 94 1.18 11.19 -13.36
CA ARG A 94 1.98 12.04 -12.47
C ARG A 94 2.98 11.23 -11.66
N LEU A 95 2.55 10.10 -11.08
CA LEU A 95 3.42 9.22 -10.31
C LEU A 95 4.58 8.70 -11.17
N ARG A 96 4.31 8.23 -12.39
CA ARG A 96 5.35 7.81 -13.34
C ARG A 96 6.30 8.95 -13.70
N ALA A 97 5.79 10.16 -13.96
CA ALA A 97 6.62 11.33 -14.27
C ALA A 97 7.57 11.70 -13.11
N GLU A 98 7.11 11.58 -11.87
CA GLU A 98 7.96 11.81 -10.68
C GLU A 98 9.05 10.74 -10.55
N VAL A 99 8.72 9.46 -10.82
CA VAL A 99 9.74 8.38 -10.87
C VAL A 99 10.79 8.68 -11.94
N VAL A 100 10.36 9.02 -13.17
CA VAL A 100 11.28 9.37 -14.26
C VAL A 100 12.15 10.58 -13.87
N GLY A 101 11.57 11.60 -13.25
CA GLY A 101 12.32 12.78 -12.79
C GLY A 101 13.38 12.48 -11.76
N GLN A 102 13.16 11.48 -10.89
CA GLN A 102 14.11 11.10 -9.84
C GLN A 102 15.11 10.02 -10.28
N MET A 103 14.65 9.04 -11.05
CA MET A 103 15.44 7.86 -11.43
C MET A 103 16.09 7.98 -12.80
N GLY A 104 15.63 8.92 -13.64
CA GLY A 104 16.12 9.11 -15.01
C GLY A 104 15.65 8.03 -16.00
N ALA A 105 14.79 7.09 -15.58
CA ALA A 105 14.29 6.00 -16.41
C ALA A 105 12.80 5.75 -16.14
N GLN A 106 12.09 5.25 -17.16
CA GLN A 106 10.69 4.83 -17.05
C GLN A 106 10.61 3.49 -16.31
N PRO A 107 9.76 3.37 -15.25
CA PRO A 107 9.57 2.08 -14.63
C PRO A 107 8.73 1.15 -15.51
N GLU A 108 9.17 -0.09 -15.66
CA GLU A 108 8.45 -1.15 -16.38
C GLU A 108 7.30 -1.71 -15.52
N ALA A 109 7.46 -1.70 -14.20
CA ALA A 109 6.39 -1.98 -13.28
C ALA A 109 6.24 -0.86 -12.25
N LEU A 110 4.98 -0.53 -11.97
CA LEU A 110 4.56 0.38 -10.90
C LEU A 110 3.50 -0.33 -10.09
N GLU A 111 3.76 -0.55 -8.82
CA GLU A 111 2.82 -1.13 -7.87
C GLU A 111 2.50 -0.09 -6.79
N VAL A 112 1.22 0.08 -6.48
CA VAL A 112 0.75 0.91 -5.35
C VAL A 112 -0.01 -0.01 -4.40
N VAL A 113 0.43 -0.05 -3.15
CA VAL A 113 -0.19 -0.82 -2.08
C VAL A 113 -0.82 0.15 -1.08
N ILE A 114 -2.07 -0.09 -0.73
CA ILE A 114 -2.85 0.74 0.19
C ILE A 114 -3.48 -0.17 1.24
N ASP A 115 -3.07 -0.02 2.48
CA ASP A 115 -3.61 -0.78 3.60
C ASP A 115 -4.83 -0.10 4.23
N GLY A 116 -5.71 -0.88 4.82
CA GLY A 116 -6.94 -0.41 5.47
C GLY A 116 -6.70 0.51 6.67
N ASP A 117 -5.51 0.46 7.29
CA ASP A 117 -5.07 1.38 8.34
C ASP A 117 -4.57 2.74 7.81
N GLY A 118 -4.54 2.91 6.49
CA GLY A 118 -4.13 4.14 5.81
C GLY A 118 -2.67 4.18 5.41
N HIS A 119 -1.87 3.13 5.72
CA HIS A 119 -0.53 2.99 5.17
C HIS A 119 -0.62 2.86 3.64
N ARG A 120 0.34 3.46 2.93
CA ARG A 120 0.43 3.42 1.48
C ARG A 120 1.88 3.50 1.06
N GLU A 121 2.23 2.71 0.06
CA GLU A 121 3.56 2.69 -0.53
C GLU A 121 3.49 2.48 -2.04
N ALA A 122 4.54 2.88 -2.73
CA ALA A 122 4.78 2.51 -4.11
C ALA A 122 6.02 1.64 -4.22
N ARG A 123 5.98 0.70 -5.14
CA ARG A 123 7.11 -0.14 -5.53
C ARG A 123 7.29 -0.03 -7.04
N ILE A 124 8.51 0.03 -7.49
CA ILE A 124 8.85 0.17 -8.91
C ILE A 124 9.85 -0.91 -9.31
N ALA A 125 9.80 -1.32 -10.56
CA ALA A 125 10.82 -2.17 -11.14
C ALA A 125 11.20 -1.67 -12.54
N PHE A 126 12.45 -1.94 -12.91
CA PHE A 126 13.04 -1.59 -14.19
C PHE A 126 13.55 -2.84 -14.88
N ALA A 127 13.84 -2.71 -16.17
CA ALA A 127 14.44 -3.77 -16.99
C ALA A 127 13.67 -5.11 -16.93
N LEU A 128 12.33 -5.02 -17.00
CA LEU A 128 11.45 -6.17 -17.11
C LEU A 128 11.10 -6.41 -18.57
N GLU A 129 11.21 -7.66 -19.02
CA GLU A 129 10.71 -8.09 -20.32
C GLU A 129 9.54 -9.05 -20.08
N VAL A 130 8.34 -8.51 -19.94
CA VAL A 130 7.12 -9.28 -19.72
C VAL A 130 6.25 -9.20 -20.96
N SER A 131 5.83 -10.32 -21.50
CA SER A 131 4.89 -10.41 -22.62
C SER A 131 3.45 -10.69 -22.13
N ALA A 132 2.48 -10.46 -23.01
CA ALA A 132 1.09 -10.83 -22.73
C ALA A 132 0.94 -12.35 -22.49
N GLN A 133 1.78 -13.17 -23.09
CA GLN A 133 1.78 -14.62 -22.90
C GLN A 133 2.24 -15.01 -21.51
N ASP A 134 3.24 -14.31 -20.94
CA ASP A 134 3.74 -14.56 -19.58
C ASP A 134 2.69 -14.34 -18.49
N LEU A 135 1.64 -13.55 -18.78
CA LEU A 135 0.53 -13.30 -17.85
C LEU A 135 -0.48 -14.45 -17.84
N THR A 136 -0.58 -15.22 -18.92
CA THR A 136 -1.57 -16.29 -19.10
C THR A 136 -1.02 -17.69 -18.86
N ASP A 137 0.29 -17.81 -18.70
CA ASP A 137 0.94 -19.09 -18.46
C ASP A 137 0.55 -19.69 -17.10
N HIS A 138 0.63 -21.02 -16.99
CA HIS A 138 0.39 -21.75 -15.74
C HIS A 138 1.31 -21.29 -14.58
N ARG A 139 2.43 -20.67 -14.92
CA ARG A 139 3.34 -20.00 -13.98
C ARG A 139 3.45 -18.54 -14.39
N PRO A 140 2.55 -17.68 -13.93
CA PRO A 140 2.57 -16.26 -14.27
C PRO A 140 3.92 -15.63 -13.89
N HIS A 141 4.36 -14.65 -14.67
CA HIS A 141 5.66 -13.98 -14.47
C HIS A 141 5.80 -13.46 -13.03
N PRO A 142 6.98 -13.59 -12.37
CA PRO A 142 7.19 -13.15 -10.99
C PRO A 142 6.91 -11.65 -10.74
N ALA A 143 7.01 -10.83 -11.78
CA ALA A 143 6.71 -9.40 -11.71
C ALA A 143 5.20 -9.11 -11.56
N LEU A 144 4.32 -10.05 -11.88
CA LEU A 144 2.88 -9.89 -11.67
C LEU A 144 2.57 -9.93 -10.16
N ARG A 145 1.92 -8.87 -9.66
CA ARG A 145 1.59 -8.64 -8.26
C ARG A 145 0.10 -8.36 -8.12
N ASP A 146 -0.72 -9.35 -8.39
CA ASP A 146 -2.17 -9.30 -8.16
C ASP A 146 -2.55 -9.62 -6.70
N GLY A 147 -3.82 -9.47 -6.36
CA GLY A 147 -4.31 -9.73 -5.01
C GLY A 147 -4.09 -11.15 -4.54
N ALA A 148 -4.18 -12.15 -5.43
CA ALA A 148 -3.96 -13.56 -5.09
C ALA A 148 -2.49 -13.80 -4.70
N ARG A 149 -1.55 -13.15 -5.39
CA ARG A 149 -0.13 -13.22 -5.08
C ARG A 149 0.23 -12.50 -3.79
N HIS A 150 -0.39 -11.37 -3.51
CA HIS A 150 -0.25 -10.73 -2.21
C HIS A 150 -0.70 -11.64 -1.08
N ILE A 151 -1.83 -12.35 -1.23
CA ILE A 151 -2.28 -13.33 -0.25
C ILE A 151 -1.24 -14.45 -0.09
N LEU A 152 -0.71 -14.96 -1.20
CA LEU A 152 0.24 -16.08 -1.18
C LEU A 152 1.58 -15.71 -0.53
N HIS A 153 2.09 -14.52 -0.81
CA HIS A 153 3.46 -14.12 -0.43
C HIS A 153 3.51 -13.25 0.82
N GLU A 154 2.43 -12.53 1.14
CA GLU A 154 2.38 -11.56 2.25
C GLU A 154 1.31 -11.93 3.29
N ALA A 155 0.86 -13.20 3.35
CA ALA A 155 -0.15 -13.65 4.31
C ALA A 155 0.15 -13.24 5.77
N PRO A 156 1.37 -13.39 6.30
CA PRO A 156 1.65 -12.96 7.67
C PRO A 156 1.44 -11.46 7.89
N ALA A 157 1.84 -10.61 6.95
CA ALA A 157 1.66 -9.16 7.02
C ALA A 157 0.17 -8.77 6.92
N LEU A 158 -0.60 -9.50 6.11
CA LEU A 158 -2.05 -9.31 6.01
C LEU A 158 -2.78 -9.76 7.29
N ASP A 159 -2.34 -10.83 7.94
CA ASP A 159 -2.85 -11.26 9.24
C ASP A 159 -2.58 -10.22 10.33
N GLU A 160 -1.36 -9.70 10.41
CA GLU A 160 -1.02 -8.60 11.30
C GLU A 160 -1.85 -7.34 11.05
N LEU A 161 -2.09 -7.01 9.77
CA LEU A 161 -2.93 -5.89 9.37
C LEU A 161 -4.38 -6.10 9.83
N ARG A 162 -4.93 -7.30 9.63
CA ARG A 162 -6.25 -7.70 10.11
C ARG A 162 -6.36 -7.51 11.62
N ASP A 163 -5.37 -7.99 12.38
CA ASP A 163 -5.36 -7.86 13.83
C ASP A 163 -5.30 -6.40 14.28
N ARG A 164 -4.49 -5.56 13.62
CA ARG A 164 -4.47 -4.11 13.87
C ARG A 164 -5.80 -3.44 13.61
N LEU A 165 -6.46 -3.79 12.51
CA LEU A 165 -7.76 -3.22 12.14
C LEU A 165 -8.91 -3.69 13.04
N SER A 166 -8.80 -4.91 13.58
CA SER A 166 -9.77 -5.50 14.51
C SER A 166 -9.58 -5.04 15.93
N ALA A 167 -8.41 -4.50 16.28
CA ALA A 167 -8.12 -4.02 17.61
C ALA A 167 -9.06 -2.86 18.00
N PRO A 168 -9.74 -2.91 19.15
CA PRO A 168 -10.57 -1.80 19.60
C PRO A 168 -9.69 -0.55 19.74
N PRO A 169 -10.20 0.64 19.35
CA PRO A 169 -9.45 1.88 19.50
C PRO A 169 -9.02 2.01 20.96
N PRO A 170 -7.79 2.46 21.24
CA PRO A 170 -7.30 2.63 22.60
C PRO A 170 -8.29 3.51 23.35
N SER A 171 -8.99 2.93 24.32
CA SER A 171 -10.07 3.62 25.05
C SER A 171 -9.49 4.88 25.69
N LEU A 172 -10.09 6.04 25.41
CA LEU A 172 -9.73 7.33 26.01
C LEU A 172 -9.75 7.26 27.55
N LEU A 173 -10.53 6.32 28.11
CA LEU A 173 -10.58 6.02 29.53
C LEU A 173 -9.23 5.50 30.09
N ARG A 174 -8.45 4.74 29.34
CA ARG A 174 -7.14 4.26 29.80
C ARG A 174 -6.14 5.41 29.94
N ARG A 175 -6.16 6.37 29.00
CA ARG A 175 -5.30 7.58 29.10
C ARG A 175 -5.64 8.47 30.27
N GLY A 176 -6.92 8.54 30.66
CA GLY A 176 -7.39 9.30 31.83
C GLY A 176 -6.93 8.66 33.15
N TRP A 177 -6.93 7.34 33.25
CA TRP A 177 -6.52 6.63 34.49
C TRP A 177 -5.01 6.68 34.72
N ASP A 178 -4.19 6.65 33.69
CA ASP A 178 -2.73 6.77 33.83
C ASP A 178 -2.33 8.22 34.20
N ALA A 179 -3.03 9.22 33.69
CA ALA A 179 -2.84 10.61 34.07
C ALA A 179 -3.23 10.86 35.53
N LEU A 180 -4.33 10.27 36.02
CA LEU A 180 -4.78 10.39 37.41
C LEU A 180 -3.86 9.67 38.39
N ARG A 181 -3.26 8.51 38.00
CA ARG A 181 -2.26 7.82 38.85
C ARG A 181 -0.94 8.59 38.98
N GLY A 182 -0.59 9.41 37.98
CA GLY A 182 0.60 10.27 38.02
C GLY A 182 0.48 11.45 38.97
N ILE A 183 -0.73 11.95 39.22
CA ILE A 183 -0.99 13.11 40.07
C ILE A 183 -0.99 12.74 41.58
N GLY A 184 -1.42 11.51 41.92
CA GLY A 184 -1.49 11.03 43.31
C GLY A 184 -0.14 10.77 43.99
N ARG A 185 0.97 10.70 43.26
CA ARG A 185 2.31 10.43 43.82
C ARG A 185 3.12 11.67 44.22
N ARG A 186 2.72 12.87 43.79
CA ARG A 186 3.46 14.12 44.11
C ARG A 186 3.01 14.84 45.38
N GLY A 187 1.99 14.35 46.07
CA GLY A 187 1.39 15.03 47.26
C GLY A 187 1.85 14.54 48.62
N ARG A 188 2.81 13.61 48.76
CA ARG A 188 3.16 13.01 50.06
C ARG A 188 4.62 13.16 50.49
N ALA A 189 5.32 14.15 49.96
CA ALA A 189 6.69 14.48 50.38
C ALA A 189 6.74 15.95 50.80
N GLY A 190 6.30 16.25 52.00
CA GLY A 190 6.42 17.64 52.51
C GLY A 190 5.58 17.96 53.74
N ARG A 191 5.66 17.11 54.78
CA ARG A 191 5.13 17.53 56.09
C ARG A 191 5.75 16.69 57.22
N ASP A 192 7.02 16.95 57.50
CA ASP A 192 7.62 16.64 58.82
C ASP A 192 8.88 17.53 58.95
N GLY A 193 8.84 18.49 59.83
CA GLY A 193 10.04 19.27 60.13
C GLY A 193 9.75 20.68 60.67
N ALA A 194 8.94 20.82 61.68
CA ALA A 194 9.03 22.02 62.51
C ALA A 194 8.55 21.67 63.93
N GLY A 195 9.52 21.53 64.85
CA GLY A 195 9.19 21.45 66.25
C GLY A 195 10.41 21.12 67.11
N ARG A 196 10.88 22.14 67.80
CA ARG A 196 11.71 22.11 69.03
C ARG A 196 13.19 22.43 68.85
N GLY A 197 13.50 23.55 69.50
CA GLY A 197 14.82 24.01 69.95
C GLY A 197 14.76 25.50 70.19
#